data_2323eafbb689ba05b2ff0572e8bc3a9e
#
_entry.id   2323eafbb689ba05b2ff0572e8bc3a9e
#
_cell.length_a   1.000
_cell.length_b   1.000
_cell.length_c   1.000
_cell.angle_alpha   90.00
_cell.angle_beta   90.00
_cell.angle_gamma   90.00
#
_symmetry.space_group_name_H-M   'P 1'
#
loop_
_entity.id
_entity.type
_entity.pdbx_description
1 polymer ?
#
loop_
_entity_poly.entity_id
_entity_poly.type
_entity_poly.pdbx_seq_one_letter_code
_entity_poly.pdbx_strand_id
1 'polypeptide(L)'
;MLLIFLKSYRKCDEISKELFEGAYFMTKILFVCHGNICRSPMAEFVMKDLVRQAGLAWKYEIASAATSSAELGNPVYPPARRKLAEHGLSCAGKTARRMTRQDYEDYDLLIGMDRMNHRNMHRICGEDPEGKIHLLMDYTDHPGEVADPWYTGDFEETWQDVNKGCKGLLAYLEEN
;
A
#
# COMPACT_ATOMS: atom_id res chain seq x y z
N MET A 1 -53.45 -16.53 4.22
CA MET A 1 -52.33 -17.07 3.44
C MET A 1 -51.48 -16.02 2.73
N LEU A 2 -52.05 -14.87 2.35
CA LEU A 2 -51.35 -13.77 1.62
C LEU A 2 -50.37 -12.96 2.49
N LEU A 3 -50.63 -12.81 3.80
CA LEU A 3 -49.78 -12.01 4.72
C LEU A 3 -48.44 -12.66 5.08
N ILE A 4 -48.30 -13.99 4.97
CA ILE A 4 -47.06 -14.73 5.27
C ILE A 4 -46.08 -14.58 4.10
N PHE A 5 -46.57 -14.52 2.87
CA PHE A 5 -45.74 -14.31 1.68
C PHE A 5 -45.13 -12.90 1.63
N LEU A 6 -45.85 -11.87 2.04
CA LEU A 6 -45.36 -10.48 2.06
C LEU A 6 -44.26 -10.24 3.12
N LYS A 7 -44.31 -10.94 4.25
CA LYS A 7 -43.24 -10.87 5.28
C LYS A 7 -41.96 -11.58 4.83
N SER A 8 -42.06 -12.66 4.06
CA SER A 8 -40.90 -13.37 3.51
C SER A 8 -40.17 -12.56 2.43
N TYR A 9 -40.89 -11.84 1.57
CA TYR A 9 -40.30 -10.97 0.55
C TYR A 9 -39.55 -9.77 1.16
N ARG A 10 -40.13 -9.09 2.17
CA ARG A 10 -39.42 -7.97 2.86
C ARG A 10 -38.13 -8.41 3.55
N LYS A 11 -38.13 -9.62 4.12
CA LYS A 11 -36.90 -10.16 4.76
C LYS A 11 -35.81 -10.54 3.78
N CYS A 12 -36.16 -10.96 2.55
CA CYS A 12 -35.18 -11.15 1.46
C CYS A 12 -34.58 -9.84 0.98
N ASP A 13 -35.39 -8.76 0.90
CA ASP A 13 -34.92 -7.44 0.48
C ASP A 13 -34.01 -6.79 1.52
N GLU A 14 -34.29 -6.98 2.82
CA GLU A 14 -33.41 -6.52 3.91
C GLU A 14 -32.09 -7.29 3.96
N ILE A 15 -32.13 -8.62 3.81
CA ILE A 15 -30.93 -9.46 3.75
C ILE A 15 -30.11 -9.15 2.48
N SER A 16 -30.77 -8.88 1.36
CA SER A 16 -30.10 -8.46 0.12
C SER A 16 -29.48 -7.08 0.25
N LYS A 17 -30.11 -6.15 0.97
CA LYS A 17 -29.53 -4.84 1.29
C LYS A 17 -28.34 -4.95 2.23
N GLU A 18 -28.44 -5.73 3.32
CA GLU A 18 -27.32 -5.98 4.23
C GLU A 18 -26.15 -6.69 3.52
N LEU A 19 -26.43 -7.61 2.58
CA LEU A 19 -25.40 -8.26 1.75
C LEU A 19 -24.82 -7.31 0.69
N PHE A 20 -25.56 -6.30 0.23
CA PHE A 20 -25.10 -5.31 -0.74
C PHE A 20 -24.41 -4.12 -0.08
N GLU A 21 -24.83 -3.72 1.13
CA GLU A 21 -24.15 -2.73 1.98
C GLU A 21 -22.88 -3.33 2.63
N GLY A 22 -22.73 -4.66 2.66
CA GLY A 22 -21.54 -5.40 3.06
C GLY A 22 -20.60 -5.76 1.92
N ALA A 23 -20.72 -5.16 0.74
CA ALA A 23 -19.65 -5.20 -0.26
C ALA A 23 -18.47 -4.37 0.28
N TYR A 24 -17.65 -5.00 1.11
CA TYR A 24 -16.43 -4.40 1.62
C TYR A 24 -15.52 -4.10 0.42
N PHE A 25 -15.45 -2.83 0.02
CA PHE A 25 -14.49 -2.38 -0.97
C PHE A 25 -13.10 -2.55 -0.36
N MET A 26 -12.34 -3.47 -0.93
CA MET A 26 -10.95 -3.68 -0.54
C MET A 26 -10.13 -2.50 -1.03
N THR A 27 -9.56 -1.72 -0.12
CA THR A 27 -8.66 -0.61 -0.45
C THR A 27 -7.33 -1.14 -0.95
N LYS A 28 -6.92 -0.73 -2.15
CA LYS A 28 -5.71 -1.20 -2.81
C LYS A 28 -4.61 -0.16 -2.75
N ILE A 29 -3.48 -0.52 -2.14
CA ILE A 29 -2.34 0.38 -1.90
C ILE A 29 -1.11 -0.12 -2.65
N LEU A 30 -0.52 0.73 -3.49
CA LEU A 30 0.74 0.46 -4.18
C LEU A 30 1.85 1.35 -3.66
N PHE A 31 2.84 0.78 -2.97
CA PHE A 31 4.04 1.50 -2.59
C PHE A 31 5.05 1.54 -3.73
N VAL A 32 5.61 2.71 -4.02
CA VAL A 32 6.47 2.92 -5.18
C VAL A 32 7.79 3.57 -4.78
N CYS A 33 8.91 3.00 -5.23
CA CYS A 33 10.23 3.63 -5.15
C CYS A 33 10.98 3.50 -6.48
N HIS A 34 12.27 3.85 -6.53
CA HIS A 34 13.05 3.76 -7.76
C HIS A 34 13.18 2.33 -8.29
N GLY A 35 13.74 1.41 -7.49
CA GLY A 35 14.10 0.06 -7.92
C GLY A 35 13.21 -1.08 -7.42
N ASN A 36 12.29 -0.84 -6.48
CA ASN A 36 11.45 -1.86 -5.82
C ASN A 36 12.25 -3.01 -5.15
N ILE A 37 13.43 -2.69 -4.61
CA ILE A 37 14.29 -3.65 -3.88
C ILE A 37 14.63 -3.21 -2.44
N CYS A 38 14.38 -1.95 -2.06
CA CYS A 38 14.64 -1.43 -0.71
C CYS A 38 13.38 -0.83 -0.08
N ARG A 39 13.11 0.47 -0.28
CA ARG A 39 12.08 1.25 0.41
C ARG A 39 10.65 0.74 0.20
N SER A 40 10.22 0.60 -1.06
CA SER A 40 8.83 0.20 -1.34
C SER A 40 8.50 -1.24 -0.92
N PRO A 41 9.37 -2.27 -1.07
CA PRO A 41 9.07 -3.56 -0.48
C PRO A 41 9.11 -3.54 1.05
N MET A 42 9.96 -2.70 1.67
CA MET A 42 9.93 -2.53 3.12
C MET A 42 8.56 -1.98 3.57
N ALA A 43 8.05 -0.94 2.91
CA ALA A 43 6.72 -0.37 3.20
C ALA A 43 5.60 -1.39 2.96
N GLU A 44 5.66 -2.17 1.87
CA GLU A 44 4.69 -3.23 1.59
C GLU A 44 4.59 -4.23 2.75
N PHE A 45 5.71 -4.76 3.24
CA PHE A 45 5.69 -5.78 4.29
C PHE A 45 5.38 -5.21 5.67
N VAL A 46 5.81 -3.98 5.97
CA VAL A 46 5.42 -3.26 7.20
C VAL A 46 3.91 -3.02 7.23
N MET A 47 3.33 -2.51 6.14
CA MET A 47 1.89 -2.24 6.09
C MET A 47 1.06 -3.53 6.16
N LYS A 48 1.49 -4.60 5.46
CA LYS A 48 0.85 -5.93 5.57
C LYS A 48 0.84 -6.45 7.01
N ASP A 49 1.91 -6.22 7.76
CA ASP A 49 2.00 -6.64 9.15
C ASP A 49 1.10 -5.78 10.06
N LEU A 50 1.08 -4.47 9.87
CA LEU A 50 0.23 -3.55 10.63
C LEU A 50 -1.26 -3.89 10.46
N VAL A 51 -1.75 -4.06 9.22
CA VAL A 51 -3.16 -4.43 8.98
C VAL A 51 -3.48 -5.83 9.52
N ARG A 52 -2.54 -6.77 9.47
CA ARG A 52 -2.69 -8.10 10.08
C ARG A 52 -2.81 -8.02 11.60
N GLN A 53 -1.94 -7.26 12.27
CA GLN A 53 -1.99 -7.05 13.72
C GLN A 53 -3.28 -6.36 14.17
N ALA A 54 -3.81 -5.44 13.35
CA ALA A 54 -5.07 -4.75 13.60
C ALA A 54 -6.32 -5.61 13.28
N GLY A 55 -6.16 -6.81 12.69
CA GLY A 55 -7.28 -7.65 12.24
C GLY A 55 -7.98 -7.13 10.98
N LEU A 56 -7.30 -6.24 10.22
CA LEU A 56 -7.84 -5.54 9.05
C LEU A 56 -7.32 -6.09 7.71
N ALA A 57 -6.60 -7.22 7.70
CA ALA A 57 -5.98 -7.77 6.50
C ALA A 57 -6.97 -8.04 5.35
N TRP A 58 -8.23 -8.30 5.66
CA TRP A 58 -9.31 -8.52 4.69
C TRP A 58 -9.75 -7.23 3.97
N LYS A 59 -9.44 -6.05 4.54
CA LYS A 59 -9.86 -4.73 4.05
C LYS A 59 -8.84 -4.13 3.06
N TYR A 60 -7.62 -4.67 3.01
CA TYR A 60 -6.52 -4.07 2.26
C TYR A 60 -5.81 -5.06 1.33
N GLU A 61 -5.62 -4.64 0.06
CA GLU A 61 -4.66 -5.25 -0.88
C GLU A 61 -3.43 -4.36 -0.95
N ILE A 62 -2.26 -4.91 -0.62
CA ILE A 62 -1.03 -4.14 -0.49
C ILE A 62 0.05 -4.75 -1.38
N ALA A 63 0.65 -3.94 -2.24
CA ALA A 63 1.73 -4.34 -3.14
C ALA A 63 2.78 -3.25 -3.27
N SER A 64 3.86 -3.53 -4.02
CA SER A 64 4.86 -2.53 -4.36
C SER A 64 5.42 -2.69 -5.76
N ALA A 65 5.91 -1.58 -6.32
CA ALA A 65 6.49 -1.50 -7.66
C ALA A 65 7.64 -0.49 -7.73
N ALA A 66 8.35 -0.48 -8.88
CA ALA A 66 9.43 0.43 -9.21
C ALA A 66 9.00 1.47 -10.25
N THR A 67 9.56 2.67 -10.19
CA THR A 67 9.49 3.62 -11.31
C THR A 67 10.52 3.31 -12.42
N SER A 68 11.55 2.53 -12.12
CA SER A 68 12.62 2.12 -13.03
C SER A 68 12.53 0.63 -13.37
N SER A 69 13.15 0.23 -14.47
CA SER A 69 13.33 -1.18 -14.86
C SER A 69 14.70 -1.75 -14.49
N ALA A 70 15.57 -0.98 -13.82
CA ALA A 70 16.97 -1.36 -13.54
C ALA A 70 17.08 -2.64 -12.70
N GLU A 71 16.12 -2.87 -11.79
CA GLU A 71 16.14 -4.00 -10.84
C GLU A 71 15.05 -5.05 -11.14
N LEU A 72 14.47 -5.01 -12.32
CA LEU A 72 13.33 -5.86 -12.68
C LEU A 72 13.66 -7.36 -12.48
N GLY A 73 12.80 -8.06 -11.72
CA GLY A 73 12.96 -9.48 -11.40
C GLY A 73 13.92 -9.76 -10.23
N ASN A 74 14.69 -8.78 -9.76
CA ASN A 74 15.60 -8.95 -8.65
C ASN A 74 14.84 -9.11 -7.31
N PRO A 75 15.36 -9.92 -6.38
CA PRO A 75 14.79 -10.03 -5.04
C PRO A 75 15.02 -8.75 -4.22
N VAL A 76 14.36 -8.66 -3.08
CA VAL A 76 14.61 -7.60 -2.09
C VAL A 76 16.10 -7.59 -1.72
N TYR A 77 16.71 -6.40 -1.76
CA TYR A 77 18.13 -6.18 -1.51
C TYR A 77 18.54 -6.76 -0.14
N PRO A 78 19.66 -7.50 -0.04
CA PRO A 78 19.99 -8.23 1.17
C PRO A 78 19.96 -7.42 2.48
N PRO A 79 20.49 -6.16 2.54
CA PRO A 79 20.36 -5.34 3.74
C PRO A 79 18.92 -5.01 4.11
N ALA A 80 18.04 -4.68 3.13
CA ALA A 80 16.62 -4.42 3.38
C ALA A 80 15.91 -5.69 3.89
N ARG A 81 16.23 -6.86 3.32
CA ARG A 81 15.73 -8.15 3.78
C ARG A 81 16.16 -8.47 5.20
N ARG A 82 17.42 -8.16 5.57
CA ARG A 82 17.91 -8.34 6.95
C ARG A 82 17.13 -7.42 7.92
N LYS A 83 16.94 -6.15 7.53
CA LYS A 83 16.20 -5.20 8.36
C LYS A 83 14.75 -5.66 8.60
N LEU A 84 14.05 -6.14 7.57
CA LEU A 84 12.72 -6.75 7.73
C LEU A 84 12.77 -7.95 8.69
N ALA A 85 13.75 -8.85 8.53
CA ALA A 85 13.90 -10.04 9.37
C ALA A 85 14.18 -9.71 10.85
N GLU A 86 14.93 -8.64 11.15
CA GLU A 86 15.15 -8.13 12.52
C GLU A 86 13.82 -7.81 13.24
N HIS A 87 12.79 -7.46 12.46
CA HIS A 87 11.43 -7.19 12.95
C HIS A 87 10.44 -8.35 12.71
N GLY A 88 10.95 -9.55 12.42
CA GLY A 88 10.14 -10.75 12.24
C GLY A 88 9.35 -10.79 10.93
N LEU A 89 9.67 -9.92 9.95
CA LEU A 89 8.98 -9.85 8.67
C LEU A 89 9.74 -10.63 7.58
N SER A 90 9.00 -11.45 6.84
CA SER A 90 9.54 -12.21 5.71
C SER A 90 9.07 -11.58 4.39
N CYS A 91 10.04 -11.29 3.51
CA CYS A 91 9.78 -10.88 2.14
C CYS A 91 10.14 -11.98 1.12
N ALA A 92 10.09 -13.25 1.54
CA ALA A 92 10.39 -14.39 0.67
C ALA A 92 9.48 -14.40 -0.56
N GLY A 93 10.06 -14.65 -1.73
CA GLY A 93 9.32 -14.70 -3.00
C GLY A 93 9.03 -13.32 -3.63
N LYS A 94 9.29 -12.21 -2.93
CA LYS A 94 9.13 -10.88 -3.52
C LYS A 94 10.24 -10.61 -4.52
N THR A 95 9.84 -10.20 -5.74
CA THR A 95 10.72 -9.70 -6.78
C THR A 95 10.26 -8.33 -7.26
N ALA A 96 11.22 -7.53 -7.74
CA ALA A 96 10.94 -6.20 -8.26
C ALA A 96 10.11 -6.28 -9.55
N ARG A 97 9.04 -5.50 -9.60
CA ARG A 97 8.26 -5.25 -10.82
C ARG A 97 8.24 -3.77 -11.13
N ARG A 98 8.08 -3.43 -12.39
CA ARG A 98 7.89 -2.04 -12.80
C ARG A 98 6.42 -1.64 -12.67
N MET A 99 6.19 -0.41 -12.24
CA MET A 99 4.88 0.25 -12.29
C MET A 99 4.48 0.55 -13.74
N THR A 100 3.21 0.41 -14.03
CA THR A 100 2.60 0.70 -15.34
C THR A 100 1.47 1.72 -15.17
N ARG A 101 0.95 2.26 -16.29
CA ARG A 101 -0.23 3.11 -16.26
C ARG A 101 -1.46 2.37 -15.73
N GLN A 102 -1.55 1.05 -15.97
CA GLN A 102 -2.66 0.24 -15.48
C GLN A 102 -2.72 0.20 -13.95
N ASP A 103 -1.57 0.32 -13.25
CA ASP A 103 -1.58 0.39 -11.80
C ASP A 103 -2.34 1.61 -11.26
N TYR A 104 -2.45 2.71 -12.01
CA TYR A 104 -3.28 3.85 -11.61
C TYR A 104 -4.77 3.51 -11.59
N GLU A 105 -5.22 2.69 -12.54
CA GLU A 105 -6.62 2.22 -12.59
C GLU A 105 -6.91 1.13 -11.55
N ASP A 106 -5.91 0.29 -11.25
CA ASP A 106 -6.07 -0.90 -10.41
C ASP A 106 -5.96 -0.61 -8.91
N TYR A 107 -5.29 0.50 -8.52
CA TYR A 107 -5.04 0.86 -7.11
C TYR A 107 -5.74 2.16 -6.72
N ASP A 108 -6.17 2.23 -5.46
CA ASP A 108 -6.83 3.41 -4.89
C ASP A 108 -5.81 4.45 -4.40
N LEU A 109 -4.63 3.98 -3.94
CA LEU A 109 -3.54 4.83 -3.47
C LEU A 109 -2.19 4.37 -4.05
N LEU A 110 -1.42 5.32 -4.55
CA LEU A 110 -0.07 5.15 -5.07
C LEU A 110 0.89 5.99 -4.21
N ILE A 111 1.69 5.31 -3.39
CA ILE A 111 2.48 5.95 -2.33
C ILE A 111 3.97 5.91 -2.68
N GLY A 112 4.52 7.08 -3.01
CA GLY A 112 5.94 7.28 -3.29
C GLY A 112 6.77 7.47 -2.02
N MET A 113 8.09 7.27 -2.12
CA MET A 113 9.03 7.43 -1.02
C MET A 113 9.68 8.81 -1.01
N ASP A 114 9.84 9.43 -2.18
CA ASP A 114 10.47 10.73 -2.38
C ASP A 114 9.83 11.50 -3.53
N ARG A 115 10.19 12.77 -3.69
CA ARG A 115 9.70 13.64 -4.75
C ARG A 115 10.12 13.17 -6.15
N MET A 116 11.22 12.43 -6.28
CA MET A 116 11.61 11.85 -7.56
C MET A 116 10.66 10.71 -7.94
N ASN A 117 10.29 9.87 -6.98
CA ASN A 117 9.28 8.82 -7.19
C ASN A 117 7.94 9.45 -7.57
N HIS A 118 7.49 10.47 -6.84
CA HIS A 118 6.26 11.21 -7.14
C HIS A 118 6.25 11.74 -8.59
N ARG A 119 7.29 12.47 -9.02
CA ARG A 119 7.41 12.95 -10.40
C ARG A 119 7.41 11.83 -11.43
N ASN A 120 8.09 10.71 -11.14
CA ASN A 120 8.15 9.57 -12.06
C ASN A 120 6.82 8.83 -12.15
N MET A 121 6.06 8.73 -11.05
CA MET A 121 4.70 8.18 -11.07
C MET A 121 3.79 9.00 -11.99
N HIS A 122 3.79 10.34 -11.89
CA HIS A 122 3.06 11.20 -12.83
C HIS A 122 3.50 11.03 -14.29
N ARG A 123 4.80 10.79 -14.56
CA ARG A 123 5.26 10.51 -15.94
C ARG A 123 4.73 9.17 -16.47
N ILE A 124 4.55 8.18 -15.61
CA ILE A 124 4.06 6.84 -15.97
C ILE A 124 2.53 6.86 -16.12
N CYS A 125 1.82 7.47 -15.18
CA CYS A 125 0.36 7.47 -15.12
C CYS A 125 -0.27 8.57 -15.99
N GLY A 126 0.42 9.69 -16.19
CA GLY A 126 -0.11 10.93 -16.74
C GLY A 126 -0.64 11.83 -15.65
N GLU A 127 -1.77 12.48 -15.91
CA GLU A 127 -2.46 13.30 -14.92
C GLU A 127 -3.02 12.44 -13.78
N ASP A 128 -3.18 13.04 -12.61
CA ASP A 128 -3.76 12.42 -11.41
C ASP A 128 -5.12 13.08 -11.07
N PRO A 129 -6.16 12.85 -11.88
CA PRO A 129 -7.46 13.50 -11.70
C PRO A 129 -8.20 13.03 -10.43
N GLU A 130 -7.85 11.86 -9.91
CA GLU A 130 -8.46 11.30 -8.70
C GLU A 130 -7.65 11.59 -7.44
N GLY A 131 -6.47 12.22 -7.56
CA GLY A 131 -5.63 12.57 -6.43
C GLY A 131 -5.11 11.35 -5.66
N LYS A 132 -4.70 10.30 -6.38
CA LYS A 132 -4.25 9.02 -5.79
C LYS A 132 -2.77 8.99 -5.44
N ILE A 133 -1.96 9.93 -5.95
CA ILE A 133 -0.50 9.92 -5.86
C ILE A 133 -0.03 10.79 -4.69
N HIS A 134 0.55 10.16 -3.67
CA HIS A 134 1.01 10.80 -2.43
C HIS A 134 2.44 10.38 -2.07
N LEU A 135 3.04 11.05 -1.10
CA LEU A 135 4.25 10.60 -0.43
C LEU A 135 3.91 9.91 0.89
N LEU A 136 4.65 8.88 1.25
CA LEU A 136 4.43 8.13 2.49
C LEU A 136 4.51 9.04 3.73
N MET A 137 5.47 9.97 3.75
CA MET A 137 5.69 10.86 4.89
C MET A 137 4.64 11.98 5.00
N ASP A 138 3.76 12.19 4.00
CA ASP A 138 2.64 13.13 4.08
C ASP A 138 1.62 12.73 5.16
N TYR A 139 1.60 11.46 5.55
CA TYR A 139 0.74 10.91 6.60
C TYR A 139 1.36 10.98 8.00
N THR A 140 2.37 11.82 8.20
CA THR A 140 3.06 11.99 9.49
C THR A 140 3.06 13.44 9.94
N ASP A 141 3.34 13.68 11.23
CA ASP A 141 3.50 15.04 11.79
C ASP A 141 4.68 15.81 11.19
N HIS A 142 5.59 15.12 10.50
CA HIS A 142 6.77 15.69 9.86
C HIS A 142 6.81 15.25 8.39
N PRO A 143 6.03 15.90 7.51
CA PRO A 143 6.06 15.61 6.08
C PRO A 143 7.47 15.72 5.49
N GLY A 144 7.81 14.82 4.58
CA GLY A 144 9.16 14.77 4.01
C GLY A 144 9.35 13.62 3.04
N GLU A 145 10.55 13.10 3.01
CA GLU A 145 10.94 11.98 2.16
C GLU A 145 11.43 10.82 3.04
N VAL A 146 11.20 9.59 2.61
CA VAL A 146 11.82 8.41 3.20
C VAL A 146 13.28 8.36 2.79
N ALA A 147 14.19 8.29 3.77
CA ALA A 147 15.62 8.21 3.52
C ALA A 147 15.96 7.06 2.56
N ASP A 148 16.78 7.35 1.54
CA ASP A 148 17.20 6.34 0.57
C ASP A 148 18.47 5.61 1.05
N PRO A 149 18.36 4.35 1.49
CA PRO A 149 19.46 3.60 2.06
C PRO A 149 20.49 3.19 1.00
N TRP A 150 20.18 3.36 -0.29
CA TRP A 150 21.14 3.17 -1.38
C TRP A 150 22.27 4.19 -1.33
N TYR A 151 21.94 5.44 -0.91
CA TYR A 151 22.91 6.54 -0.80
C TYR A 151 23.46 6.69 0.61
N THR A 152 22.61 6.53 1.64
CA THR A 152 23.03 6.73 3.04
C THR A 152 23.70 5.50 3.64
N GLY A 153 23.37 4.30 3.16
CA GLY A 153 23.74 3.04 3.81
C GLY A 153 22.97 2.76 5.11
N ASP A 154 22.12 3.71 5.54
CA ASP A 154 21.37 3.63 6.80
C ASP A 154 19.99 3.01 6.60
N PHE A 155 19.91 1.70 6.80
CA PHE A 155 18.64 0.95 6.76
C PHE A 155 17.81 1.13 8.02
N GLU A 156 18.39 1.60 9.12
CA GLU A 156 17.64 1.90 10.35
C GLU A 156 16.81 3.16 10.18
N GLU A 157 17.38 4.25 9.66
CA GLU A 157 16.66 5.47 9.35
C GLU A 157 15.50 5.18 8.39
N THR A 158 15.77 4.46 7.30
CA THR A 158 14.73 4.05 6.34
C THR A 158 13.61 3.25 7.00
N TRP A 159 13.96 2.33 7.90
CA TRP A 159 12.98 1.54 8.65
C TRP A 159 12.08 2.42 9.52
N GLN A 160 12.67 3.36 10.25
CA GLN A 160 11.94 4.28 11.12
C GLN A 160 10.96 5.14 10.32
N ASP A 161 11.41 5.72 9.20
CA ASP A 161 10.54 6.51 8.32
C ASP A 161 9.40 5.67 7.76
N VAL A 162 9.70 4.49 7.22
CA VAL A 162 8.68 3.58 6.65
C VAL A 162 7.67 3.15 7.71
N ASN A 163 8.12 2.77 8.90
CA ASN A 163 7.25 2.33 9.99
C ASN A 163 6.35 3.47 10.48
N LYS A 164 6.90 4.68 10.62
CA LYS A 164 6.14 5.88 11.00
C LYS A 164 5.12 6.25 9.93
N GLY A 165 5.54 6.29 8.67
CA GLY A 165 4.68 6.62 7.54
C GLY A 165 3.54 5.60 7.35
N CYS A 166 3.83 4.30 7.44
CA CYS A 166 2.80 3.26 7.34
C CYS A 166 1.78 3.31 8.49
N LYS A 167 2.22 3.61 9.72
CA LYS A 167 1.31 3.82 10.86
C LYS A 167 0.40 5.03 10.64
N GLY A 168 0.96 6.15 10.17
CA GLY A 168 0.18 7.35 9.86
C GLY A 168 -0.81 7.11 8.72
N LEU A 169 -0.39 6.42 7.66
CA LEU A 169 -1.28 6.05 6.56
C LEU A 169 -2.43 5.15 7.03
N LEU A 170 -2.14 4.13 7.86
CA LEU A 170 -3.20 3.27 8.38
C LEU A 170 -4.18 4.04 9.26
N ALA A 171 -3.69 4.91 10.15
CA ALA A 171 -4.55 5.75 10.98
C ALA A 171 -5.45 6.64 10.11
N TYR A 172 -4.90 7.31 9.12
CA TYR A 172 -5.65 8.12 8.16
C TYR A 172 -6.77 7.34 7.46
N LEU A 173 -6.47 6.11 7.02
CA LEU A 173 -7.43 5.26 6.30
C LEU A 173 -8.55 4.69 7.18
N GLU A 174 -8.33 4.57 8.47
CA GLU A 174 -9.35 4.09 9.41
C GLU A 174 -10.21 5.23 10.00
N GLU A 175 -9.78 6.49 9.83
CA GLU A 175 -10.52 7.67 10.27
C GLU A 175 -11.42 8.27 9.16
N ASN A 176 -11.19 7.94 7.88
CA ASN A 176 -11.87 8.50 6.71
C ASN A 176 -12.53 7.43 5.86
#